data_ae6dfa2ef0ccb01b356476844dc23f0e
#
_entry.id   ae6dfa2ef0ccb01b356476844dc23f0e
#
_cell.length_a   1.000
_cell.length_b   1.000
_cell.length_c   1.000
_cell.angle_alpha   90.00
_cell.angle_beta   90.00
_cell.angle_gamma   90.00
#
_symmetry.space_group_name_H-M   'P 1'
#
loop_
_entity.id
_entity.type
_entity.pdbx_description
1 polymer ?
#
loop_
_entity_poly.entity_id
_entity_poly.type
_entity_poly.pdbx_seq_one_letter_code
_entity_poly.pdbx_strand_id
1 'polypeptide(L)'
;MDELFTPEEASAFATKHVGKEVTVSNINYLIQYGRIDKMITGRGLCVSKNQLIAYYGSFMGAREIEWKNKLGQDVNWALSFDNYSEAQTTKHVHRLHPYKGKYIPQLVEYFLDDHVDAFKTETYFKPGDIVLDPFCGSGTTLVQANELGMHAVGIDISVFNSQIANCKVQKYDVELIEEKTAKITSLLDSFEKTLNIRPFEGELLQELAEFNNKFFPSPEFKKAVYQKRIDEKVYAEEKEKQFLPVYRSLTEKYSINLNVSNDSFIDKWYFETARKEIYYVNSLISLIDDEIVRRILQVILSRTIRSCRATTHSDLATLIEPVYTTYYCTKHKKICKPLFSIMKWWNTYSKDTVTRLRQFDKIRSDTSQICLTGDSSTINLEKSILSSGGDLADAYRKNKISGIFCSPPYVGLINYHEQHAYAYELFGFKRRDELEIGSMSKGNNRIAVQKYIDDMTGVLLNCKQYLKDDYNIFIVANDKHNVYPIIAERSGMRIVEQFKRPVLNRTEKDKNAYSEIIFRMKEKNDE
;
A
#
# COMPACT_ATOMS: atom_id res chain seq x y z
N MET A 1 5.87 2.15 -44.75
CA MET A 1 5.20 3.30 -44.11
C MET A 1 4.86 2.89 -42.68
N ASP A 2 5.03 3.81 -41.72
CA ASP A 2 4.65 3.56 -40.32
C ASP A 2 3.12 3.51 -40.22
N GLU A 3 2.59 2.47 -39.62
CA GLU A 3 1.15 2.31 -39.44
C GLU A 3 0.69 3.17 -38.25
N LEU A 4 -0.37 3.95 -38.46
CA LEU A 4 -0.89 4.86 -37.45
C LEU A 4 -2.19 4.30 -36.84
N PHE A 5 -2.26 4.26 -35.53
CA PHE A 5 -3.38 3.76 -34.73
C PHE A 5 -4.08 4.89 -33.97
N THR A 6 -5.41 4.85 -33.92
CA THR A 6 -6.16 5.61 -32.92
C THR A 6 -5.83 5.10 -31.50
N PRO A 7 -6.13 5.82 -30.43
CA PRO A 7 -5.89 5.33 -29.07
C PRO A 7 -6.54 3.97 -28.79
N GLU A 8 -7.71 3.69 -29.35
CA GLU A 8 -8.43 2.42 -29.24
C GLU A 8 -7.70 1.30 -30.00
N GLU A 9 -7.32 1.55 -31.26
CA GLU A 9 -6.54 0.62 -32.07
C GLU A 9 -5.17 0.34 -31.43
N ALA A 10 -4.52 1.38 -30.88
CA ALA A 10 -3.25 1.29 -30.17
C ALA A 10 -3.36 0.45 -28.90
N SER A 11 -4.46 0.60 -28.15
CA SER A 11 -4.77 -0.20 -26.96
C SER A 11 -4.94 -1.68 -27.33
N ALA A 12 -5.74 -1.99 -28.36
CA ALA A 12 -5.96 -3.36 -28.84
C ALA A 12 -4.64 -4.00 -29.36
N PHE A 13 -3.87 -3.26 -30.16
CA PHE A 13 -2.58 -3.72 -30.66
C PHE A 13 -1.58 -3.98 -29.52
N ALA A 14 -1.43 -3.01 -28.61
CA ALA A 14 -0.50 -3.13 -27.48
C ALA A 14 -0.87 -4.30 -26.56
N THR A 15 -2.15 -4.50 -26.28
CA THR A 15 -2.67 -5.64 -25.51
C THR A 15 -2.25 -6.96 -26.14
N LYS A 16 -2.43 -7.12 -27.45
CA LYS A 16 -2.03 -8.33 -28.18
C LYS A 16 -0.51 -8.50 -28.23
N HIS A 17 0.23 -7.40 -28.41
CA HIS A 17 1.70 -7.42 -28.54
C HIS A 17 2.39 -7.75 -27.22
N VAL A 18 1.86 -7.26 -26.11
CA VAL A 18 2.44 -7.42 -24.75
C VAL A 18 1.91 -8.67 -24.06
N GLY A 19 0.77 -9.23 -24.53
CA GLY A 19 0.07 -10.33 -23.85
C GLY A 19 -0.59 -9.94 -22.52
N LYS A 20 -0.81 -8.63 -22.31
CA LYS A 20 -1.39 -8.05 -21.10
C LYS A 20 -2.29 -6.89 -21.49
N GLU A 21 -3.40 -6.68 -20.74
CA GLU A 21 -4.31 -5.58 -20.99
C GLU A 21 -3.60 -4.22 -20.94
N VAL A 22 -3.66 -3.50 -22.05
CA VAL A 22 -3.24 -2.10 -22.18
C VAL A 22 -4.46 -1.27 -22.51
N THR A 23 -4.92 -0.46 -21.56
CA THR A 23 -6.14 0.35 -21.74
C THR A 23 -5.89 1.58 -22.61
N VAL A 24 -6.95 2.18 -23.16
CA VAL A 24 -6.89 3.49 -23.84
C VAL A 24 -6.30 4.57 -22.93
N SER A 25 -6.60 4.50 -21.64
CA SER A 25 -5.99 5.41 -20.65
C SER A 25 -4.47 5.25 -20.55
N ASN A 26 -3.94 4.03 -20.71
CA ASN A 26 -2.48 3.81 -20.77
C ASN A 26 -1.87 4.47 -22.01
N ILE A 27 -2.51 4.35 -23.18
CA ILE A 27 -2.04 5.00 -24.40
C ILE A 27 -2.07 6.53 -24.25
N ASN A 28 -3.16 7.08 -23.74
CA ASN A 28 -3.28 8.52 -23.47
C ASN A 28 -2.22 9.01 -22.47
N TYR A 29 -1.88 8.20 -21.45
CA TYR A 29 -0.78 8.48 -20.54
C TYR A 29 0.57 8.58 -21.27
N LEU A 30 0.88 7.64 -22.18
CA LEU A 30 2.12 7.68 -22.97
C LEU A 30 2.22 8.94 -23.80
N ILE A 31 1.11 9.36 -24.44
CA ILE A 31 1.03 10.60 -25.21
C ILE A 31 1.24 11.80 -24.27
N GLN A 32 0.49 11.87 -23.17
CA GLN A 32 0.53 12.98 -22.22
C GLN A 32 1.91 13.18 -21.59
N TYR A 33 2.66 12.08 -21.38
CA TYR A 33 4.02 12.14 -20.83
C TYR A 33 5.12 12.21 -21.90
N GLY A 34 4.74 12.38 -23.19
CA GLY A 34 5.70 12.55 -24.31
C GLY A 34 6.54 11.30 -24.56
N ARG A 35 6.04 10.11 -24.19
CA ARG A 35 6.72 8.83 -24.41
C ARG A 35 6.56 8.35 -25.84
N ILE A 36 5.43 8.62 -26.44
CA ILE A 36 5.10 8.42 -27.85
C ILE A 36 4.53 9.73 -28.40
N ASP A 37 4.70 9.94 -29.70
CA ASP A 37 4.23 11.15 -30.37
C ASP A 37 2.76 11.04 -30.75
N LYS A 38 2.00 12.12 -30.51
CA LYS A 38 0.67 12.27 -31.09
C LYS A 38 0.76 12.81 -32.51
N MET A 39 -0.05 12.27 -33.39
CA MET A 39 -0.23 12.76 -34.76
C MET A 39 -1.71 13.05 -34.97
N ILE A 40 -2.01 14.17 -35.58
CA ILE A 40 -3.40 14.52 -35.95
C ILE A 40 -3.57 14.17 -37.43
N THR A 41 -4.50 13.28 -37.73
CA THR A 41 -4.83 12.83 -39.08
C THR A 41 -6.31 13.06 -39.37
N GLY A 42 -6.76 12.73 -40.55
CA GLY A 42 -8.21 12.75 -40.90
C GLY A 42 -9.07 11.80 -40.04
N ARG A 43 -8.43 10.83 -39.32
CA ARG A 43 -9.09 9.94 -38.34
C ARG A 43 -9.02 10.47 -36.91
N GLY A 44 -8.57 11.70 -36.70
CA GLY A 44 -8.36 12.30 -35.40
C GLY A 44 -6.94 12.05 -34.84
N LEU A 45 -6.84 11.93 -33.52
CA LEU A 45 -5.57 11.67 -32.82
C LEU A 45 -5.12 10.23 -33.11
N CYS A 46 -3.84 10.08 -33.57
CA CYS A 46 -3.21 8.82 -33.84
C CYS A 46 -1.80 8.75 -33.22
N VAL A 47 -1.28 7.54 -33.08
CA VAL A 47 0.07 7.22 -32.61
C VAL A 47 0.75 6.22 -33.53
N SER A 48 2.08 6.25 -33.58
CA SER A 48 2.90 5.36 -34.41
C SER A 48 2.96 3.94 -33.82
N LYS A 49 2.70 2.93 -34.65
CA LYS A 49 2.89 1.51 -34.31
C LYS A 49 4.35 1.23 -33.92
N ASN A 50 5.30 1.76 -34.68
CA ASN A 50 6.72 1.53 -34.41
C ASN A 50 7.15 2.11 -33.07
N GLN A 51 6.62 3.27 -32.68
CA GLN A 51 6.88 3.84 -31.35
C GLN A 51 6.27 2.99 -30.23
N LEU A 52 5.11 2.40 -30.42
CA LEU A 52 4.51 1.45 -29.47
C LEU A 52 5.36 0.19 -29.32
N ILE A 53 5.80 -0.42 -30.44
CA ILE A 53 6.69 -1.58 -30.43
C ILE A 53 8.00 -1.25 -29.72
N ALA A 54 8.63 -0.12 -30.05
CA ALA A 54 9.87 0.31 -29.41
C ALA A 54 9.69 0.55 -27.90
N TYR A 55 8.58 1.17 -27.49
CA TYR A 55 8.28 1.41 -26.08
C TYR A 55 8.08 0.09 -25.32
N TYR A 56 7.19 -0.76 -25.78
CA TYR A 56 6.86 -2.01 -25.09
C TYR A 56 7.95 -3.08 -25.24
N GLY A 57 8.63 -3.16 -26.38
CA GLY A 57 9.73 -4.09 -26.61
C GLY A 57 10.96 -3.81 -25.72
N SER A 58 11.27 -2.53 -25.48
CA SER A 58 12.39 -2.15 -24.59
C SER A 58 12.12 -2.40 -23.11
N PHE A 59 10.84 -2.51 -22.72
CA PHE A 59 10.45 -2.53 -21.31
C PHE A 59 10.15 -3.94 -20.76
N MET A 60 9.66 -4.87 -21.57
CA MET A 60 9.13 -6.16 -21.11
C MET A 60 10.04 -7.37 -21.39
N GLY A 61 10.51 -7.53 -22.60
CA GLY A 61 11.27 -8.74 -22.97
C GLY A 61 12.72 -8.76 -22.47
N ALA A 62 13.39 -7.61 -22.40
CA ALA A 62 14.76 -7.52 -21.92
C ALA A 62 14.87 -7.62 -20.38
N ARG A 63 13.79 -7.33 -19.67
CA ARG A 63 13.78 -7.19 -18.21
C ARG A 63 14.00 -8.53 -17.48
N GLU A 64 13.34 -9.58 -17.91
CA GLU A 64 13.52 -10.91 -17.31
C GLU A 64 14.96 -11.38 -17.47
N ILE A 65 15.49 -11.28 -18.69
CA ILE A 65 16.87 -11.68 -19.00
C ILE A 65 17.87 -10.85 -18.18
N GLU A 66 17.69 -9.53 -18.16
CA GLU A 66 18.54 -8.63 -17.38
C GLU A 66 18.52 -8.95 -15.89
N TRP A 67 17.35 -9.21 -15.34
CA TRP A 67 17.20 -9.50 -13.91
C TRP A 67 17.75 -10.88 -13.55
N LYS A 68 17.52 -11.91 -14.37
CA LYS A 68 18.15 -13.23 -14.19
C LYS A 68 19.67 -13.15 -14.23
N ASN A 69 20.23 -12.34 -15.13
CA ASN A 69 21.67 -12.10 -15.18
C ASN A 69 22.22 -11.40 -13.92
N LYS A 70 21.43 -10.54 -13.28
CA LYS A 70 21.84 -9.80 -12.06
C LYS A 70 21.59 -10.58 -10.77
N LEU A 71 20.53 -11.36 -10.71
CA LEU A 71 20.07 -12.02 -9.48
C LEU A 71 20.42 -13.52 -9.43
N GLY A 72 20.74 -14.13 -10.57
CA GLY A 72 20.99 -15.56 -10.74
C GLY A 72 19.90 -16.26 -11.54
N GLN A 73 20.27 -17.36 -12.19
CA GLN A 73 19.35 -18.16 -13.03
C GLN A 73 18.33 -18.95 -12.19
N ASP A 74 18.55 -19.06 -10.89
CA ASP A 74 17.68 -19.69 -9.90
C ASP A 74 16.42 -18.87 -9.56
N VAL A 75 16.30 -17.66 -10.12
CA VAL A 75 15.12 -16.81 -9.93
C VAL A 75 13.91 -17.43 -10.63
N ASN A 76 12.89 -17.77 -9.83
CA ASN A 76 11.60 -18.22 -10.34
C ASN A 76 10.78 -17.03 -10.85
N TRP A 77 10.76 -16.83 -12.17
CA TRP A 77 10.05 -15.71 -12.78
C TRP A 77 8.52 -15.85 -12.71
N ALA A 78 7.99 -17.08 -12.61
CA ALA A 78 6.55 -17.29 -12.42
C ALA A 78 6.03 -16.60 -11.14
N LEU A 79 6.86 -16.53 -10.09
CA LEU A 79 6.54 -15.81 -8.86
C LEU A 79 6.75 -14.28 -8.93
N SER A 80 7.02 -13.74 -10.13
CA SER A 80 7.02 -12.28 -10.36
C SER A 80 5.61 -11.70 -10.35
N PHE A 81 4.63 -12.51 -10.78
CA PHE A 81 3.24 -12.08 -10.99
C PHE A 81 3.13 -10.86 -11.91
N ASP A 82 4.02 -10.76 -12.92
CA ASP A 82 4.10 -9.61 -13.83
C ASP A 82 2.91 -9.50 -14.78
N ASN A 83 2.16 -10.58 -14.96
CA ASN A 83 0.90 -10.64 -15.70
C ASN A 83 -0.29 -10.03 -14.95
N TYR A 84 -0.17 -9.73 -13.65
CA TYR A 84 -1.25 -9.08 -12.88
C TYR A 84 -1.14 -7.56 -12.92
N SER A 85 -2.26 -6.89 -13.16
CA SER A 85 -2.37 -5.43 -13.07
C SER A 85 -2.37 -4.94 -11.61
N GLU A 86 -2.10 -3.66 -11.37
CA GLU A 86 -2.20 -3.06 -10.01
C GLU A 86 -3.60 -3.26 -9.41
N ALA A 87 -4.66 -3.18 -10.23
CA ALA A 87 -6.03 -3.38 -9.77
C ALA A 87 -6.24 -4.81 -9.23
N GLN A 88 -5.62 -5.82 -9.84
CA GLN A 88 -5.69 -7.21 -9.41
C GLN A 88 -4.81 -7.47 -8.18
N THR A 89 -3.61 -6.88 -8.10
CA THR A 89 -2.73 -7.02 -6.92
C THR A 89 -3.19 -6.22 -5.71
N THR A 90 -4.20 -5.37 -5.89
CA THR A 90 -4.83 -4.59 -4.82
C THR A 90 -6.35 -4.77 -4.82
N LYS A 91 -6.83 -5.98 -5.18
CA LYS A 91 -8.26 -6.32 -5.27
C LYS A 91 -9.01 -6.00 -3.96
N HIS A 92 -10.30 -5.68 -4.06
CA HIS A 92 -11.24 -5.44 -2.96
C HIS A 92 -10.58 -4.89 -1.66
N VAL A 93 -10.78 -5.52 -0.51
CA VAL A 93 -10.34 -5.02 0.81
C VAL A 93 -8.82 -4.92 0.99
N HIS A 94 -8.01 -5.52 0.10
CA HIS A 94 -6.55 -5.36 0.16
C HIS A 94 -6.11 -3.89 -0.01
N ARG A 95 -6.95 -3.03 -0.59
CA ARG A 95 -6.68 -1.60 -0.80
C ARG A 95 -7.34 -0.67 0.22
N LEU A 96 -7.98 -1.17 1.28
CA LEU A 96 -8.67 -0.29 2.26
C LEU A 96 -7.74 0.74 2.88
N HIS A 97 -6.49 0.39 3.12
CA HIS A 97 -5.48 1.31 3.64
C HIS A 97 -4.12 1.06 2.98
N PRO A 98 -3.36 2.13 2.59
CA PRO A 98 -1.99 1.98 2.11
C PRO A 98 -1.08 1.45 3.22
N TYR A 99 -0.28 0.43 2.91
CA TYR A 99 0.67 -0.17 3.83
C TYR A 99 1.98 -0.47 3.11
N LYS A 100 3.11 0.01 3.65
CA LYS A 100 4.44 -0.27 3.09
C LYS A 100 4.91 -1.66 3.51
N GLY A 101 5.56 -2.37 2.60
CA GLY A 101 6.17 -3.66 2.91
C GLY A 101 5.21 -4.85 2.89
N LYS A 102 3.97 -4.68 2.39
CA LYS A 102 3.09 -5.83 2.18
C LYS A 102 3.42 -6.56 0.88
N TYR A 103 3.32 -7.88 0.91
CA TYR A 103 3.29 -8.69 -0.31
C TYR A 103 1.92 -8.62 -0.99
N ILE A 104 1.88 -9.05 -2.25
CA ILE A 104 0.65 -9.11 -3.04
C ILE A 104 -0.19 -10.34 -2.65
N PRO A 105 -1.54 -10.27 -2.75
CA PRO A 105 -2.42 -11.39 -2.41
C PRO A 105 -2.10 -12.68 -3.18
N GLN A 106 -1.75 -12.56 -4.47
CA GLN A 106 -1.41 -13.71 -5.34
C GLN A 106 -0.23 -14.54 -4.83
N LEU A 107 0.71 -13.90 -4.11
CA LEU A 107 1.81 -14.65 -3.48
C LEU A 107 1.31 -15.53 -2.34
N VAL A 108 0.39 -15.02 -1.52
CA VAL A 108 -0.23 -15.78 -0.43
C VAL A 108 -1.09 -16.90 -1.01
N GLU A 109 -1.93 -16.57 -2.00
CA GLU A 109 -2.80 -17.50 -2.71
C GLU A 109 -2.01 -18.69 -3.26
N TYR A 110 -0.89 -18.44 -3.94
CA TYR A 110 -0.01 -19.48 -4.51
C TYR A 110 0.43 -20.51 -3.49
N PHE A 111 0.74 -20.13 -2.24
CA PHE A 111 1.19 -21.08 -1.21
C PHE A 111 0.05 -21.68 -0.42
N LEU A 112 -1.11 -21.02 -0.33
CA LEU A 112 -2.24 -21.49 0.46
C LEU A 112 -3.24 -22.35 -0.33
N ASP A 113 -3.35 -22.16 -1.65
CA ASP A 113 -4.30 -22.90 -2.49
C ASP A 113 -3.86 -24.36 -2.75
N ASP A 114 -4.67 -25.11 -3.46
CA ASP A 114 -4.48 -26.54 -3.72
C ASP A 114 -3.79 -26.86 -5.07
N HIS A 115 -3.48 -25.82 -5.91
CA HIS A 115 -2.79 -26.07 -7.16
C HIS A 115 -1.35 -26.58 -6.92
N VAL A 116 -0.85 -27.36 -7.87
CA VAL A 116 0.54 -27.82 -7.92
C VAL A 116 1.14 -27.51 -9.29
N ASP A 117 2.43 -27.22 -9.30
CA ASP A 117 3.19 -26.93 -10.53
C ASP A 117 4.63 -27.48 -10.43
N ALA A 118 5.51 -27.04 -11.31
CA ALA A 118 6.91 -27.47 -11.32
C ALA A 118 7.72 -27.00 -10.09
N PHE A 119 7.23 -26.01 -9.35
CA PHE A 119 7.91 -25.43 -8.18
C PHE A 119 7.19 -25.77 -6.87
N LYS A 120 5.86 -25.73 -6.87
CA LYS A 120 5.00 -26.18 -5.77
C LYS A 120 4.51 -27.58 -6.07
N THR A 121 5.22 -28.58 -5.56
CA THR A 121 4.99 -30.00 -5.89
C THR A 121 3.95 -30.67 -5.00
N GLU A 122 3.49 -30.01 -3.96
CA GLU A 122 2.46 -30.51 -3.02
C GLU A 122 1.55 -29.39 -2.51
N THR A 123 0.37 -29.75 -2.04
CA THR A 123 -0.57 -28.86 -1.36
C THR A 123 -0.17 -28.73 0.11
N TYR A 124 0.06 -27.50 0.57
CA TYR A 124 0.55 -27.25 1.94
C TYR A 124 -0.55 -27.00 2.95
N PHE A 125 -1.66 -26.45 2.50
CA PHE A 125 -2.83 -26.10 3.30
C PHE A 125 -4.11 -26.54 2.59
N LYS A 126 -5.20 -26.68 3.34
CA LYS A 126 -6.51 -27.08 2.83
C LYS A 126 -7.63 -26.28 3.49
N PRO A 127 -8.82 -26.19 2.88
CA PRO A 127 -9.98 -25.57 3.50
C PRO A 127 -10.25 -26.12 4.90
N GLY A 128 -10.57 -25.24 5.84
CA GLY A 128 -10.74 -25.54 7.28
C GLY A 128 -9.46 -25.53 8.11
N ASP A 129 -8.28 -25.44 7.51
CA ASP A 129 -7.02 -25.23 8.23
C ASP A 129 -6.99 -23.86 8.93
N ILE A 130 -6.11 -23.70 9.92
CA ILE A 130 -5.83 -22.42 10.58
C ILE A 130 -4.44 -21.96 10.17
N VAL A 131 -4.36 -20.80 9.52
CA VAL A 131 -3.10 -20.17 9.12
C VAL A 131 -2.73 -19.07 10.12
N LEU A 132 -1.48 -19.02 10.57
CA LEU A 132 -0.95 -17.98 11.46
C LEU A 132 -0.07 -17.00 10.68
N ASP A 133 -0.27 -15.72 10.92
CA ASP A 133 0.64 -14.64 10.47
C ASP A 133 1.11 -13.83 11.68
N PRO A 134 2.30 -14.13 12.25
CA PRO A 134 2.82 -13.43 13.43
C PRO A 134 3.31 -12.00 13.15
N PHE A 135 3.25 -11.55 11.89
CA PHE A 135 3.61 -10.19 11.45
C PHE A 135 2.54 -9.65 10.51
N CYS A 136 1.30 -9.68 10.95
CA CYS A 136 0.10 -9.55 10.15
C CYS A 136 0.01 -8.24 9.35
N GLY A 137 0.59 -7.15 9.85
CA GLY A 137 0.55 -5.85 9.21
C GLY A 137 -0.88 -5.46 8.85
N SER A 138 -1.14 -5.32 7.54
CA SER A 138 -2.47 -4.96 7.05
C SER A 138 -3.38 -6.14 6.74
N GLY A 139 -3.06 -7.37 7.16
CA GLY A 139 -3.94 -8.54 7.08
C GLY A 139 -4.05 -9.20 5.71
N THR A 140 -2.98 -9.19 4.89
CA THR A 140 -3.05 -9.82 3.56
C THR A 140 -3.25 -11.32 3.65
N THR A 141 -2.52 -12.00 4.55
CA THR A 141 -2.66 -13.43 4.81
C THR A 141 -4.08 -13.79 5.29
N LEU A 142 -4.64 -12.98 6.20
CA LEU A 142 -5.97 -13.25 6.75
C LEU A 142 -7.07 -13.17 5.68
N VAL A 143 -7.00 -12.16 4.81
CA VAL A 143 -7.96 -12.00 3.72
C VAL A 143 -7.87 -13.17 2.75
N GLN A 144 -6.66 -13.56 2.36
CA GLN A 144 -6.46 -14.64 1.39
C GLN A 144 -6.85 -16.00 1.98
N ALA A 145 -6.55 -16.26 3.27
CA ALA A 145 -7.01 -17.46 3.95
C ALA A 145 -8.56 -17.54 3.97
N ASN A 146 -9.25 -16.42 4.23
CA ASN A 146 -10.70 -16.39 4.16
C ASN A 146 -11.22 -16.75 2.76
N GLU A 147 -10.68 -16.12 1.68
CA GLU A 147 -11.09 -16.43 0.31
C GLU A 147 -10.95 -17.91 -0.04
N LEU A 148 -9.95 -18.59 0.55
CA LEU A 148 -9.65 -20.01 0.31
C LEU A 148 -10.35 -20.95 1.31
N GLY A 149 -11.29 -20.44 2.11
CA GLY A 149 -12.05 -21.26 3.06
C GLY A 149 -11.24 -21.74 4.26
N MET A 150 -10.22 -21.00 4.67
CA MET A 150 -9.37 -21.28 5.84
C MET A 150 -9.63 -20.27 6.95
N HIS A 151 -9.49 -20.72 8.20
CA HIS A 151 -9.40 -19.82 9.34
C HIS A 151 -8.02 -19.16 9.39
N ALA A 152 -7.90 -17.99 10.02
CA ALA A 152 -6.61 -17.38 10.20
C ALA A 152 -6.50 -16.57 11.50
N VAL A 153 -5.30 -16.56 12.06
CA VAL A 153 -4.92 -15.71 13.19
C VAL A 153 -3.76 -14.84 12.79
N GLY A 154 -3.90 -13.53 12.95
CA GLY A 154 -2.82 -12.58 12.79
C GLY A 154 -2.38 -12.03 14.13
N ILE A 155 -1.13 -11.61 14.23
CA ILE A 155 -0.61 -10.84 15.34
C ILE A 155 0.11 -9.61 14.79
N ASP A 156 -0.10 -8.46 15.40
CA ASP A 156 0.69 -7.27 15.10
C ASP A 156 0.91 -6.47 16.38
N ILE A 157 2.11 -5.90 16.51
CA ILE A 157 2.45 -5.06 17.67
C ILE A 157 1.72 -3.71 17.63
N SER A 158 1.34 -3.26 16.45
CA SER A 158 0.61 -2.02 16.21
C SER A 158 -0.89 -2.23 16.36
N VAL A 159 -1.49 -1.53 17.31
CA VAL A 159 -2.96 -1.48 17.50
C VAL A 159 -3.66 -1.06 16.20
N PHE A 160 -3.10 -0.08 15.50
CA PHE A 160 -3.72 0.42 14.27
C PHE A 160 -3.63 -0.57 13.10
N ASN A 161 -2.52 -1.31 12.97
CA ASN A 161 -2.41 -2.37 11.98
C ASN A 161 -3.41 -3.49 12.24
N SER A 162 -3.52 -3.94 13.50
CA SER A 162 -4.52 -4.94 13.90
C SER A 162 -5.94 -4.46 13.60
N GLN A 163 -6.24 -3.17 13.82
CA GLN A 163 -7.53 -2.58 13.45
C GLN A 163 -7.76 -2.61 11.94
N ILE A 164 -6.77 -2.22 11.12
CA ILE A 164 -6.87 -2.30 9.65
C ILE A 164 -7.13 -3.73 9.20
N ALA A 165 -6.39 -4.71 9.75
CA ALA A 165 -6.54 -6.12 9.42
C ALA A 165 -7.94 -6.63 9.77
N ASN A 166 -8.42 -6.35 10.99
CA ASN A 166 -9.75 -6.73 11.43
C ASN A 166 -10.86 -6.07 10.61
N CYS A 167 -10.74 -4.77 10.25
CA CYS A 167 -11.70 -4.10 9.36
C CYS A 167 -11.83 -4.75 7.98
N LYS A 168 -10.85 -5.52 7.53
CA LYS A 168 -10.92 -6.24 6.26
C LYS A 168 -11.68 -7.56 6.35
N VAL A 169 -11.57 -8.25 7.49
CA VAL A 169 -12.00 -9.65 7.62
C VAL A 169 -13.22 -9.85 8.53
N GLN A 170 -13.56 -8.89 9.39
CA GLN A 170 -14.77 -8.96 10.21
C GLN A 170 -16.04 -8.93 9.36
N LYS A 171 -17.13 -9.53 9.86
CA LYS A 171 -18.48 -9.35 9.30
C LYS A 171 -18.96 -7.95 9.66
N TYR A 172 -19.54 -7.25 8.69
CA TYR A 172 -19.99 -5.87 8.83
C TYR A 172 -21.29 -5.63 8.07
N ASP A 173 -22.07 -4.66 8.53
CA ASP A 173 -23.24 -4.14 7.81
C ASP A 173 -22.78 -3.02 6.86
N VAL A 174 -22.72 -3.35 5.56
CA VAL A 174 -22.24 -2.42 4.52
C VAL A 174 -23.20 -1.28 4.30
N GLU A 175 -24.52 -1.53 4.43
CA GLU A 175 -25.57 -0.52 4.28
C GLU A 175 -25.48 0.51 5.40
N LEU A 176 -25.26 0.06 6.64
CA LEU A 176 -25.05 0.96 7.77
C LEU A 176 -23.77 1.80 7.61
N ILE A 177 -22.69 1.21 7.11
CA ILE A 177 -21.43 1.95 6.82
C ILE A 177 -21.71 3.03 5.76
N GLU A 178 -22.42 2.70 4.70
CA GLU A 178 -22.78 3.66 3.65
C GLU A 178 -23.66 4.79 4.19
N GLU A 179 -24.68 4.49 4.98
CA GLU A 179 -25.53 5.49 5.65
C GLU A 179 -24.70 6.44 6.51
N LYS A 180 -23.83 5.91 7.39
CA LYS A 180 -23.01 6.73 8.28
C LYS A 180 -21.99 7.57 7.52
N THR A 181 -21.35 7.03 6.47
CA THR A 181 -20.44 7.80 5.62
C THR A 181 -21.17 8.92 4.88
N ALA A 182 -22.37 8.67 4.34
CA ALA A 182 -23.19 9.69 3.68
C ALA A 182 -23.58 10.81 4.65
N LYS A 183 -24.02 10.46 5.86
CA LYS A 183 -24.36 11.43 6.92
C LYS A 183 -23.17 12.30 7.28
N ILE A 184 -22.00 11.70 7.56
CA ILE A 184 -20.78 12.46 7.89
C ILE A 184 -20.37 13.34 6.71
N THR A 185 -20.46 12.87 5.46
CA THR A 185 -20.15 13.66 4.26
C THR A 185 -21.02 14.91 4.17
N SER A 186 -22.33 14.79 4.42
CA SER A 186 -23.26 15.93 4.41
C SER A 186 -22.94 16.94 5.51
N LEU A 187 -22.61 16.46 6.72
CA LEU A 187 -22.24 17.32 7.84
C LEU A 187 -20.90 18.04 7.59
N LEU A 188 -19.91 17.33 7.03
CA LEU A 188 -18.63 17.91 6.64
C LEU A 188 -18.78 18.96 5.53
N ASP A 189 -19.65 18.71 4.52
CA ASP A 189 -19.97 19.70 3.47
C ASP A 189 -20.55 21.01 4.07
N SER A 190 -21.42 20.87 5.04
CA SER A 190 -22.00 22.02 5.75
C SER A 190 -20.95 22.75 6.60
N PHE A 191 -20.08 22.01 7.27
CA PHE A 191 -18.99 22.58 8.08
C PHE A 191 -17.95 23.31 7.22
N GLU A 192 -17.52 22.71 6.10
CA GLU A 192 -16.55 23.31 5.17
C GLU A 192 -17.02 24.69 4.65
N LYS A 193 -18.34 24.85 4.40
CA LYS A 193 -18.92 26.14 3.97
C LYS A 193 -18.68 27.27 4.96
N THR A 194 -18.46 26.97 6.24
CA THR A 194 -18.17 27.97 7.27
C THR A 194 -16.71 28.43 7.29
N LEU A 195 -15.80 27.75 6.53
CA LEU A 195 -14.35 27.95 6.61
C LEU A 195 -13.76 28.82 5.49
N ASN A 196 -14.58 29.45 4.63
CA ASN A 196 -14.16 30.26 3.48
C ASN A 196 -13.17 29.58 2.50
N ILE A 197 -13.04 28.23 2.55
CA ILE A 197 -12.05 27.49 1.75
C ILE A 197 -12.48 27.42 0.29
N ARG A 198 -13.76 27.18 0.01
CA ARG A 198 -14.25 26.97 -1.37
C ARG A 198 -14.00 28.16 -2.29
N PRO A 199 -14.35 29.41 -1.91
CA PRO A 199 -14.07 30.56 -2.75
C PRO A 199 -12.56 30.78 -2.95
N PHE A 200 -11.76 30.59 -1.90
CA PHE A 200 -10.30 30.63 -1.99
C PHE A 200 -9.74 29.59 -2.98
N GLU A 201 -10.09 28.31 -2.81
CA GLU A 201 -9.61 27.23 -3.69
C GLU A 201 -10.12 27.41 -5.13
N GLY A 202 -11.33 27.91 -5.32
CA GLY A 202 -11.89 28.20 -6.65
C GLY A 202 -11.03 29.21 -7.41
N GLU A 203 -10.72 30.37 -6.80
CA GLU A 203 -9.90 31.40 -7.40
C GLU A 203 -8.45 30.94 -7.60
N LEU A 204 -7.87 30.27 -6.59
CA LEU A 204 -6.51 29.71 -6.69
C LEU A 204 -6.37 28.69 -7.83
N LEU A 205 -7.38 27.84 -8.05
CA LEU A 205 -7.38 26.86 -9.14
C LEU A 205 -7.49 27.54 -10.51
N GLN A 206 -8.25 28.64 -10.63
CA GLN A 206 -8.33 29.43 -11.86
C GLN A 206 -6.96 30.05 -12.19
N GLU A 207 -6.35 30.76 -11.24
CA GLU A 207 -5.04 31.37 -11.41
C GLU A 207 -3.96 30.33 -11.76
N LEU A 208 -3.98 29.18 -11.08
CA LEU A 208 -3.08 28.06 -11.39
C LEU A 208 -3.32 27.49 -12.79
N ALA A 209 -4.56 27.42 -13.26
CA ALA A 209 -4.86 26.92 -14.60
C ALA A 209 -4.30 27.86 -15.67
N GLU A 210 -4.53 29.17 -15.54
CA GLU A 210 -4.03 30.19 -16.46
C GLU A 210 -2.50 30.20 -16.49
N PHE A 211 -1.86 30.22 -15.32
CA PHE A 211 -0.40 30.19 -15.19
C PHE A 211 0.22 28.92 -15.79
N ASN A 212 -0.34 27.76 -15.46
CA ASN A 212 0.18 26.49 -15.96
C ASN A 212 -0.03 26.33 -17.47
N ASN A 213 -1.14 26.79 -18.03
CA ASN A 213 -1.37 26.78 -19.48
C ASN A 213 -0.33 27.62 -20.21
N LYS A 214 0.07 28.75 -19.62
CA LYS A 214 1.07 29.65 -20.20
C LYS A 214 2.49 29.11 -20.09
N PHE A 215 2.91 28.63 -18.94
CA PHE A 215 4.31 28.30 -18.64
C PHE A 215 4.64 26.81 -18.64
N PHE A 216 3.65 25.93 -18.45
CA PHE A 216 3.81 24.48 -18.41
C PHE A 216 2.81 23.76 -19.33
N PRO A 217 2.68 24.20 -20.62
CA PRO A 217 1.72 23.57 -21.53
C PRO A 217 2.02 22.07 -21.68
N SER A 218 0.97 21.25 -21.66
CA SER A 218 1.09 19.79 -21.85
C SER A 218 0.51 19.41 -23.21
N PRO A 219 1.23 18.59 -24.01
CA PRO A 219 2.44 17.80 -23.68
C PRO A 219 3.77 18.51 -23.95
N GLU A 220 3.78 19.73 -24.49
CA GLU A 220 4.94 20.41 -25.06
C GLU A 220 6.07 20.58 -24.02
N PHE A 221 5.74 21.08 -22.84
CA PHE A 221 6.72 21.24 -21.74
C PHE A 221 7.31 19.89 -21.31
N LYS A 222 6.46 18.86 -21.18
CA LYS A 222 6.93 17.52 -20.79
C LYS A 222 7.89 16.91 -21.81
N LYS A 223 7.62 17.12 -23.12
CA LYS A 223 8.53 16.71 -24.20
C LYS A 223 9.85 17.48 -24.14
N ALA A 224 9.81 18.79 -23.93
CA ALA A 224 11.01 19.62 -23.84
C ALA A 224 11.92 19.19 -22.68
N VAL A 225 11.34 18.87 -21.53
CA VAL A 225 12.07 18.31 -20.36
C VAL A 225 12.65 16.94 -20.69
N TYR A 226 11.84 16.04 -21.26
CA TYR A 226 12.29 14.68 -21.61
C TYR A 226 13.46 14.72 -22.61
N GLN A 227 13.39 15.59 -23.57
CA GLN A 227 14.42 15.80 -24.60
C GLN A 227 15.60 16.67 -24.12
N LYS A 228 15.63 17.05 -22.84
CA LYS A 228 16.68 17.89 -22.22
C LYS A 228 16.88 19.27 -22.92
N ARG A 229 15.82 19.80 -23.57
CA ARG A 229 15.85 21.14 -24.19
C ARG A 229 15.66 22.25 -23.16
N ILE A 230 15.11 21.94 -21.99
CA ILE A 230 14.91 22.85 -20.88
C ILE A 230 15.56 22.21 -19.65
N ASP A 231 16.32 23.00 -18.88
CA ASP A 231 16.72 22.63 -17.52
C ASP A 231 15.48 22.75 -16.62
N GLU A 232 14.89 21.58 -16.32
CA GLU A 232 13.65 21.49 -15.55
C GLU A 232 13.76 22.18 -14.19
N LYS A 233 14.88 22.02 -13.50
CA LYS A 233 15.05 22.55 -12.14
C LYS A 233 15.12 24.07 -12.14
N VAL A 234 15.97 24.64 -12.97
CA VAL A 234 16.14 26.10 -13.05
C VAL A 234 14.86 26.78 -13.50
N TYR A 235 14.21 26.25 -14.54
CA TYR A 235 12.96 26.79 -15.04
C TYR A 235 11.83 26.71 -13.99
N ALA A 236 11.71 25.58 -13.32
CA ALA A 236 10.69 25.39 -12.30
C ALA A 236 10.86 26.35 -11.12
N GLU A 237 12.08 26.52 -10.60
CA GLU A 237 12.38 27.44 -9.49
C GLU A 237 12.04 28.91 -9.86
N GLU A 238 12.32 29.32 -11.09
CA GLU A 238 11.96 30.67 -11.58
C GLU A 238 10.44 30.86 -11.58
N LYS A 239 9.71 29.91 -12.17
CA LYS A 239 8.24 30.03 -12.32
C LYS A 239 7.51 29.86 -10.99
N GLU A 240 8.02 29.06 -10.08
CA GLU A 240 7.51 28.93 -8.71
C GLU A 240 7.60 30.29 -7.97
N LYS A 241 8.75 30.94 -8.03
CA LYS A 241 8.92 32.30 -7.48
C LYS A 241 8.00 33.33 -8.14
N GLN A 242 7.74 33.21 -9.44
CA GLN A 242 6.85 34.11 -10.18
C GLN A 242 5.38 33.95 -9.75
N PHE A 243 4.93 32.75 -9.37
CA PHE A 243 3.54 32.50 -8.92
C PHE A 243 3.31 32.84 -7.44
N LEU A 244 4.35 32.81 -6.61
CA LEU A 244 4.24 33.00 -5.17
C LEU A 244 3.53 34.29 -4.72
N PRO A 245 3.71 35.48 -5.36
CA PRO A 245 2.95 36.68 -5.02
C PRO A 245 1.43 36.51 -5.22
N VAL A 246 0.99 35.83 -6.28
CA VAL A 246 -0.43 35.55 -6.53
C VAL A 246 -1.00 34.70 -5.39
N TYR A 247 -0.29 33.63 -5.01
CA TYR A 247 -0.68 32.78 -3.89
C TYR A 247 -0.81 33.57 -2.57
N ARG A 248 0.16 34.44 -2.25
CA ARG A 248 0.14 35.25 -1.03
C ARG A 248 -1.03 36.22 -1.02
N SER A 249 -1.27 36.92 -2.13
CA SER A 249 -2.41 37.83 -2.27
C SER A 249 -3.75 37.12 -2.03
N LEU A 250 -3.91 35.90 -2.54
CA LEU A 250 -5.13 35.12 -2.33
C LEU A 250 -5.27 34.65 -0.87
N THR A 251 -4.19 34.21 -0.23
CA THR A 251 -4.24 33.80 1.18
C THR A 251 -4.60 34.95 2.10
N GLU A 252 -4.11 36.16 1.81
CA GLU A 252 -4.47 37.40 2.52
C GLU A 252 -5.94 37.77 2.28
N LYS A 253 -6.37 37.82 1.00
CA LYS A 253 -7.75 38.15 0.61
C LYS A 253 -8.79 37.29 1.32
N TYR A 254 -8.54 36.00 1.45
CA TYR A 254 -9.46 35.07 2.08
C TYR A 254 -9.16 34.76 3.56
N SER A 255 -8.17 35.43 4.14
CA SER A 255 -7.73 35.23 5.52
C SER A 255 -7.39 33.77 5.83
N ILE A 256 -6.71 33.10 4.89
CA ILE A 256 -6.27 31.71 5.08
C ILE A 256 -5.07 31.70 6.01
N ASN A 257 -5.25 31.12 7.18
CA ASN A 257 -4.16 30.98 8.15
C ASN A 257 -3.18 29.89 7.73
N LEU A 258 -1.95 30.30 7.42
CA LEU A 258 -0.85 29.41 7.04
C LEU A 258 0.02 29.04 8.26
N ASN A 259 -0.32 29.53 9.46
CA ASN A 259 0.46 29.22 10.65
C ASN A 259 0.31 27.75 11.03
N VAL A 260 1.43 27.12 11.25
CA VAL A 260 1.59 25.75 11.72
C VAL A 260 2.49 25.76 12.94
N SER A 261 2.24 24.85 13.87
CA SER A 261 3.16 24.61 14.98
C SER A 261 3.86 23.28 14.80
N ASN A 262 4.90 23.04 15.58
CA ASN A 262 5.60 21.76 15.62
C ASN A 262 5.23 20.94 16.87
N ASP A 263 4.11 21.29 17.55
CA ASP A 263 3.74 20.70 18.83
C ASP A 263 3.30 19.24 18.66
N SER A 264 2.69 18.93 17.52
CA SER A 264 2.23 17.59 17.21
C SER A 264 2.44 17.23 15.74
N PHE A 265 2.25 15.96 15.37
CA PHE A 265 2.26 15.54 13.98
C PHE A 265 1.16 16.23 13.17
N ILE A 266 -0.05 16.31 13.72
CA ILE A 266 -1.19 16.92 13.03
C ILE A 266 -0.96 18.44 12.88
N ASP A 267 -0.41 19.12 13.89
CA ASP A 267 -0.11 20.54 13.79
C ASP A 267 0.95 20.85 12.74
N LYS A 268 1.96 20.01 12.63
CA LYS A 268 3.05 20.19 11.65
C LYS A 268 2.59 19.90 10.20
N TRP A 269 1.74 18.90 9.99
CA TRP A 269 1.50 18.37 8.63
C TRP A 269 0.17 18.79 7.99
N TYR A 270 -0.67 19.58 8.68
CA TYR A 270 -1.97 20.00 8.15
C TYR A 270 -2.21 21.48 8.38
N PHE A 271 -2.82 22.15 7.39
CA PHE A 271 -3.32 23.51 7.57
C PHE A 271 -4.43 23.55 8.61
N GLU A 272 -4.61 24.69 9.26
CA GLU A 272 -5.64 24.88 10.29
C GLU A 272 -7.04 24.46 9.81
N THR A 273 -7.38 24.80 8.57
CA THR A 273 -8.66 24.44 7.96
C THR A 273 -8.85 22.93 7.86
N ALA A 274 -7.84 22.19 7.36
CA ALA A 274 -7.87 20.75 7.31
C ALA A 274 -7.89 20.10 8.71
N ARG A 275 -7.16 20.67 9.69
CA ARG A 275 -7.20 20.21 11.10
C ARG A 275 -8.60 20.32 11.70
N LYS A 276 -9.28 21.46 11.50
CA LYS A 276 -10.66 21.66 11.96
C LYS A 276 -11.60 20.60 11.38
N GLU A 277 -11.48 20.32 10.10
CA GLU A 277 -12.26 19.27 9.44
C GLU A 277 -11.93 17.86 9.96
N ILE A 278 -10.64 17.55 10.17
CA ILE A 278 -10.17 16.26 10.71
C ILE A 278 -10.79 16.03 12.10
N TYR A 279 -10.67 17.00 13.01
CA TYR A 279 -11.21 16.88 14.36
C TYR A 279 -12.74 16.83 14.36
N TYR A 280 -13.39 17.59 13.48
CA TYR A 280 -14.84 17.55 13.33
C TYR A 280 -15.32 16.16 12.89
N VAL A 281 -14.73 15.59 11.84
CA VAL A 281 -15.08 14.24 11.38
C VAL A 281 -14.78 13.19 12.45
N ASN A 282 -13.64 13.30 13.15
CA ASN A 282 -13.29 12.38 14.22
C ASN A 282 -14.31 12.44 15.39
N SER A 283 -14.79 13.62 15.75
CA SER A 283 -15.84 13.77 16.78
C SER A 283 -17.15 13.10 16.37
N LEU A 284 -17.55 13.22 15.10
CA LEU A 284 -18.75 12.55 14.57
C LEU A 284 -18.59 11.02 14.58
N ILE A 285 -17.42 10.51 14.23
CA ILE A 285 -17.11 9.08 14.27
C ILE A 285 -17.17 8.54 15.71
N SER A 286 -16.69 9.30 16.67
CA SER A 286 -16.68 8.91 18.08
C SER A 286 -18.09 8.74 18.69
N LEU A 287 -19.12 9.34 18.08
CA LEU A 287 -20.52 9.21 18.48
C LEU A 287 -21.23 7.98 17.89
N ILE A 288 -20.55 7.15 17.13
CA ILE A 288 -21.13 5.94 16.53
C ILE A 288 -21.03 4.80 17.53
N ASP A 289 -22.17 4.23 17.92
CA ASP A 289 -22.26 3.15 18.91
C ASP A 289 -21.69 1.83 18.37
N ASP A 290 -21.98 1.47 17.11
CA ASP A 290 -21.46 0.26 16.51
C ASP A 290 -19.94 0.33 16.37
N GLU A 291 -19.26 -0.55 17.11
CA GLU A 291 -17.80 -0.55 17.19
C GLU A 291 -17.14 -0.93 15.85
N ILE A 292 -17.73 -1.84 15.08
CA ILE A 292 -17.19 -2.28 13.79
C ILE A 292 -17.29 -1.13 12.79
N VAL A 293 -18.46 -0.51 12.71
CA VAL A 293 -18.70 0.66 11.84
C VAL A 293 -17.75 1.80 12.23
N ARG A 294 -17.65 2.11 13.54
CA ARG A 294 -16.75 3.15 14.04
C ARG A 294 -15.29 2.89 13.62
N ARG A 295 -14.78 1.68 13.77
CA ARG A 295 -13.42 1.30 13.37
C ARG A 295 -13.20 1.42 11.86
N ILE A 296 -14.16 1.03 11.04
CA ILE A 296 -14.08 1.19 9.58
C ILE A 296 -14.04 2.67 9.20
N LEU A 297 -14.85 3.52 9.83
CA LEU A 297 -14.82 4.97 9.59
C LEU A 297 -13.52 5.63 10.05
N GLN A 298 -12.91 5.15 11.12
CA GLN A 298 -11.55 5.55 11.52
C GLN A 298 -10.51 5.17 10.45
N VAL A 299 -10.62 3.99 9.85
CA VAL A 299 -9.73 3.58 8.74
C VAL A 299 -9.94 4.48 7.51
N ILE A 300 -11.19 4.84 7.17
CA ILE A 300 -11.49 5.80 6.09
C ILE A 300 -10.87 7.17 6.41
N LEU A 301 -11.07 7.69 7.61
CA LEU A 301 -10.50 8.98 8.03
C LEU A 301 -8.97 8.94 8.01
N SER A 302 -8.36 7.89 8.53
CA SER A 302 -6.91 7.70 8.48
C SER A 302 -6.35 7.71 7.05
N ARG A 303 -7.01 7.01 6.12
CA ARG A 303 -6.64 7.02 4.71
C ARG A 303 -6.79 8.40 4.09
N THR A 304 -7.85 9.11 4.46
CA THR A 304 -8.15 10.48 4.02
C THR A 304 -7.05 11.45 4.45
N ILE A 305 -6.78 11.51 5.74
CA ILE A 305 -5.79 12.44 6.28
C ILE A 305 -4.39 12.13 5.78
N ARG A 306 -4.03 10.85 5.60
CA ARG A 306 -2.76 10.47 4.98
C ARG A 306 -2.54 11.11 3.61
N SER A 307 -3.61 11.31 2.84
CA SER A 307 -3.54 11.93 1.51
C SER A 307 -3.61 13.46 1.54
N CYS A 308 -3.99 14.06 2.68
CA CYS A 308 -4.19 15.50 2.83
C CYS A 308 -3.03 16.22 3.54
N ARG A 309 -1.91 15.55 3.78
CA ARG A 309 -0.74 16.18 4.40
C ARG A 309 -0.18 17.31 3.55
N ALA A 310 0.29 18.37 4.18
CA ALA A 310 0.95 19.50 3.53
C ALA A 310 2.34 19.04 3.01
N THR A 311 2.36 18.36 1.88
CA THR A 311 3.57 17.82 1.25
C THR A 311 3.41 17.80 -0.27
N THR A 312 4.50 17.58 -0.99
CA THR A 312 4.45 17.43 -2.45
C THR A 312 3.85 16.08 -2.85
N HIS A 313 3.36 15.97 -4.08
CA HIS A 313 2.90 14.67 -4.61
C HIS A 313 4.00 13.62 -4.70
N SER A 314 5.26 14.03 -4.78
CA SER A 314 6.41 13.12 -4.82
C SER A 314 6.72 12.55 -3.44
N ASP A 315 6.50 13.32 -2.38
CA ASP A 315 6.91 13.00 -1.01
C ASP A 315 5.77 12.40 -0.17
N LEU A 316 4.60 12.19 -0.78
CA LEU A 316 3.43 11.65 -0.09
C LEU A 316 3.69 10.29 0.57
N ALA A 317 4.57 9.49 0.00
CA ALA A 317 4.95 8.18 0.54
C ALA A 317 6.04 8.26 1.62
N THR A 318 6.92 9.26 1.54
CA THR A 318 8.02 9.48 2.49
C THR A 318 8.10 10.96 2.79
N LEU A 319 7.67 11.35 3.98
CA LEU A 319 7.65 12.74 4.41
C LEU A 319 9.08 13.25 4.60
N ILE A 320 9.39 14.39 4.00
CA ILE A 320 10.69 15.08 4.13
C ILE A 320 10.46 16.35 4.94
N GLU A 321 9.82 17.35 4.34
CA GLU A 321 9.45 18.61 5.00
C GLU A 321 8.05 19.03 4.56
N PRO A 322 7.28 19.71 5.42
CA PRO A 322 5.97 20.22 5.04
C PRO A 322 6.09 21.36 4.03
N VAL A 323 5.10 21.42 3.14
CA VAL A 323 5.01 22.44 2.08
C VAL A 323 3.74 23.25 2.25
N TYR A 324 3.89 24.53 2.58
CA TYR A 324 2.78 25.43 2.92
C TYR A 324 2.46 26.46 1.82
N THR A 325 3.17 26.38 0.71
CA THR A 325 2.96 27.24 -0.46
C THR A 325 2.66 26.40 -1.69
N THR A 326 2.32 27.07 -2.79
CA THR A 326 2.34 26.41 -4.10
C THR A 326 3.76 25.97 -4.44
N TYR A 327 3.89 24.86 -5.17
CA TYR A 327 5.17 24.23 -5.47
C TYR A 327 5.19 23.62 -6.86
N TYR A 328 6.36 23.54 -7.49
CA TYR A 328 6.52 22.79 -8.71
C TYR A 328 6.45 21.27 -8.44
N CYS A 329 5.54 20.60 -9.13
CA CYS A 329 5.38 19.16 -9.00
C CYS A 329 6.12 18.42 -10.12
N THR A 330 7.21 17.75 -9.80
CA THR A 330 8.00 16.96 -10.76
C THR A 330 7.19 15.82 -11.40
N LYS A 331 6.19 15.28 -10.68
CA LYS A 331 5.27 14.25 -11.19
C LYS A 331 4.31 14.83 -12.23
N HIS A 332 3.69 15.95 -11.96
CA HIS A 332 2.71 16.59 -12.86
C HIS A 332 3.34 17.55 -13.87
N LYS A 333 4.61 17.93 -13.67
CA LYS A 333 5.35 18.90 -14.51
C LYS A 333 4.63 20.25 -14.60
N LYS A 334 4.17 20.77 -13.46
CA LYS A 334 3.46 22.06 -13.35
C LYS A 334 3.44 22.55 -11.90
N ILE A 335 3.04 23.81 -11.67
CA ILE A 335 2.79 24.32 -10.33
C ILE A 335 1.52 23.66 -9.76
N CYS A 336 1.63 23.12 -8.56
CA CYS A 336 0.54 22.53 -7.79
C CYS A 336 0.33 23.27 -6.47
N LYS A 337 -0.84 23.10 -5.88
CA LYS A 337 -1.18 23.61 -4.55
C LYS A 337 -1.13 22.51 -3.49
N PRO A 338 -0.87 22.83 -2.23
CA PRO A 338 -1.13 21.93 -1.12
C PRO A 338 -2.65 21.74 -0.91
N LEU A 339 -3.03 20.87 0.01
CA LEU A 339 -4.43 20.55 0.29
C LEU A 339 -4.90 21.27 1.56
N PHE A 340 -5.97 22.07 1.43
CA PHE A 340 -6.56 22.87 2.50
C PHE A 340 -7.81 22.22 3.13
N SER A 341 -8.40 21.23 2.45
CA SER A 341 -9.59 20.50 2.88
C SER A 341 -9.43 19.01 2.69
N ILE A 342 -10.05 18.22 3.57
CA ILE A 342 -10.12 16.76 3.46
C ILE A 342 -11.32 16.28 2.65
N MET A 343 -12.29 17.14 2.35
CA MET A 343 -13.59 16.79 1.74
C MET A 343 -13.46 15.91 0.51
N LYS A 344 -12.60 16.28 -0.44
CA LYS A 344 -12.40 15.51 -1.68
C LYS A 344 -11.96 14.06 -1.41
N TRP A 345 -10.98 13.89 -0.53
CA TRP A 345 -10.43 12.56 -0.23
C TRP A 345 -11.33 11.76 0.69
N TRP A 346 -12.01 12.41 1.63
CA TRP A 346 -13.05 11.78 2.42
C TRP A 346 -14.14 11.16 1.54
N ASN A 347 -14.70 11.94 0.62
CA ASN A 347 -15.73 11.49 -0.31
C ASN A 347 -15.25 10.36 -1.23
N THR A 348 -14.02 10.47 -1.74
CA THR A 348 -13.41 9.45 -2.58
C THR A 348 -13.21 8.13 -1.82
N TYR A 349 -12.62 8.18 -0.63
CA TYR A 349 -12.29 6.97 0.11
C TYR A 349 -13.49 6.35 0.84
N SER A 350 -14.50 7.11 1.19
CA SER A 350 -15.77 6.58 1.68
C SER A 350 -16.44 5.70 0.62
N LYS A 351 -16.61 6.22 -0.60
CA LYS A 351 -17.20 5.46 -1.72
C LYS A 351 -16.33 4.25 -2.12
N ASP A 352 -15.03 4.42 -2.23
CA ASP A 352 -14.10 3.33 -2.55
C ASP A 352 -14.13 2.23 -1.48
N THR A 353 -14.19 2.59 -0.19
CA THR A 353 -14.25 1.62 0.91
C THR A 353 -15.54 0.81 0.86
N VAL A 354 -16.70 1.44 0.76
CA VAL A 354 -18.00 0.77 0.64
C VAL A 354 -18.02 -0.20 -0.56
N THR A 355 -17.54 0.27 -1.72
CA THR A 355 -17.44 -0.58 -2.92
C THR A 355 -16.57 -1.82 -2.68
N ARG A 356 -15.43 -1.67 -2.01
CA ARG A 356 -14.50 -2.77 -1.74
C ARG A 356 -15.00 -3.75 -0.70
N LEU A 357 -15.69 -3.26 0.32
CA LEU A 357 -16.35 -4.10 1.30
C LEU A 357 -17.43 -4.97 0.63
N ARG A 358 -18.29 -4.38 -0.22
CA ARG A 358 -19.28 -5.14 -1.01
C ARG A 358 -18.66 -6.16 -1.96
N GLN A 359 -17.49 -5.83 -2.55
CA GLN A 359 -16.78 -6.79 -3.40
C GLN A 359 -16.30 -8.01 -2.61
N PHE A 360 -15.73 -7.78 -1.46
CA PHE A 360 -15.24 -8.87 -0.61
C PHE A 360 -16.38 -9.69 0.00
N ASP A 361 -17.45 -9.04 0.42
CA ASP A 361 -18.62 -9.71 1.01
C ASP A 361 -19.28 -10.75 0.08
N LYS A 362 -19.16 -10.55 -1.25
CA LYS A 362 -19.66 -11.50 -2.26
C LYS A 362 -18.80 -12.76 -2.42
N ILE A 363 -17.55 -12.75 -1.99
CA ILE A 363 -16.60 -13.84 -2.25
C ILE A 363 -16.03 -14.44 -0.96
N ARG A 364 -16.26 -13.79 0.18
CA ARG A 364 -15.77 -14.27 1.46
C ARG A 364 -16.41 -15.60 1.85
N SER A 365 -15.64 -16.49 2.46
CA SER A 365 -16.12 -17.70 3.09
C SER A 365 -16.69 -17.44 4.49
N ASP A 366 -17.33 -18.45 5.08
CA ASP A 366 -17.84 -18.37 6.45
C ASP A 366 -16.76 -18.62 7.52
N THR A 367 -15.51 -18.85 7.13
CA THR A 367 -14.41 -19.04 8.07
C THR A 367 -14.10 -17.77 8.86
N SER A 368 -13.53 -17.95 10.04
CA SER A 368 -13.25 -16.87 10.99
C SER A 368 -11.79 -16.44 10.95
N GLN A 369 -11.56 -15.14 10.93
CA GLN A 369 -10.23 -14.53 11.00
C GLN A 369 -10.20 -13.50 12.11
N ILE A 370 -9.07 -13.40 12.80
CA ILE A 370 -8.83 -12.39 13.85
C ILE A 370 -7.38 -11.90 13.79
N CYS A 371 -7.19 -10.61 13.94
CA CYS A 371 -5.87 -10.03 14.19
C CYS A 371 -5.77 -9.56 15.64
N LEU A 372 -4.85 -10.16 16.39
CA LEU A 372 -4.57 -9.83 17.78
C LEU A 372 -3.53 -8.71 17.87
N THR A 373 -3.71 -7.79 18.82
CA THR A 373 -2.66 -6.80 19.14
C THR A 373 -1.76 -7.35 20.22
N GLY A 374 -0.48 -7.53 19.91
CA GLY A 374 0.46 -8.07 20.90
C GLY A 374 1.84 -8.34 20.35
N ASP A 375 2.73 -8.77 21.24
CA ASP A 375 4.07 -9.23 20.92
C ASP A 375 4.03 -10.72 20.57
N SER A 376 4.40 -11.04 19.34
CA SER A 376 4.38 -12.41 18.80
C SER A 376 5.34 -13.36 19.52
N SER A 377 6.35 -12.85 20.22
CA SER A 377 7.29 -13.66 21.00
C SER A 377 6.75 -14.11 22.37
N THR A 378 5.65 -13.48 22.85
CA THR A 378 5.17 -13.70 24.22
C THR A 378 3.67 -13.94 24.34
N ILE A 379 2.89 -13.64 23.30
CA ILE A 379 1.43 -13.76 23.31
C ILE A 379 0.99 -15.23 23.52
N ASN A 380 0.02 -15.45 24.39
CA ASN A 380 -0.62 -16.75 24.54
C ASN A 380 -1.74 -16.90 23.49
N LEU A 381 -1.40 -17.57 22.38
CA LEU A 381 -2.32 -17.76 21.25
C LEU A 381 -3.51 -18.65 21.62
N GLU A 382 -3.28 -19.74 22.34
CA GLU A 382 -4.35 -20.64 22.76
C GLU A 382 -5.43 -19.90 23.56
N LYS A 383 -5.02 -19.17 24.59
CA LYS A 383 -5.94 -18.37 25.40
C LYS A 383 -6.69 -17.36 24.54
N SER A 384 -5.99 -16.67 23.64
CA SER A 384 -6.59 -15.64 22.79
C SER A 384 -7.60 -16.21 21.79
N ILE A 385 -7.26 -17.34 21.14
CA ILE A 385 -8.13 -18.04 20.20
C ILE A 385 -9.37 -18.59 20.91
N LEU A 386 -9.18 -19.28 22.04
CA LEU A 386 -10.29 -19.86 22.79
C LEU A 386 -11.22 -18.79 23.35
N SER A 387 -10.68 -17.62 23.75
CA SER A 387 -11.47 -16.48 24.22
C SER A 387 -12.28 -15.81 23.11
N SER A 388 -11.90 -15.93 21.83
CA SER A 388 -12.68 -15.38 20.72
C SER A 388 -13.97 -16.17 20.47
N GLY A 389 -14.03 -17.43 20.93
CA GLY A 389 -15.20 -18.31 20.76
C GLY A 389 -15.48 -18.68 19.29
N GLY A 390 -16.65 -19.28 19.05
CA GLY A 390 -17.15 -19.62 17.72
C GLY A 390 -16.28 -20.60 16.93
N ASP A 391 -16.45 -20.59 15.60
CA ASP A 391 -15.86 -21.56 14.68
C ASP A 391 -14.33 -21.62 14.73
N LEU A 392 -13.65 -20.50 15.00
CA LEU A 392 -12.19 -20.47 15.12
C LEU A 392 -11.71 -21.26 16.36
N ALA A 393 -12.37 -21.06 17.50
CA ALA A 393 -12.04 -21.78 18.72
C ALA A 393 -12.32 -23.28 18.56
N ASP A 394 -13.40 -23.66 17.89
CA ASP A 394 -13.75 -25.06 17.63
C ASP A 394 -12.79 -25.71 16.63
N ALA A 395 -12.38 -25.00 15.58
CA ALA A 395 -11.35 -25.47 14.65
C ALA A 395 -10.00 -25.67 15.36
N TYR A 396 -9.62 -24.77 16.27
CA TYR A 396 -8.37 -24.86 17.03
C TYR A 396 -8.38 -26.08 18.00
N ARG A 397 -9.48 -26.34 18.70
CA ARG A 397 -9.63 -27.50 19.55
C ARG A 397 -9.46 -28.82 18.78
N LYS A 398 -9.90 -28.82 17.51
CA LYS A 398 -9.79 -30.02 16.65
C LYS A 398 -8.37 -30.26 16.13
N ASN A 399 -7.72 -29.23 15.60
CA ASN A 399 -6.57 -29.41 14.71
C ASN A 399 -5.37 -28.49 15.03
N LYS A 400 -5.43 -27.66 16.07
CA LYS A 400 -4.43 -26.61 16.30
C LYS A 400 -4.17 -25.74 15.04
N ILE A 401 -3.07 -25.01 15.00
CA ILE A 401 -2.67 -24.18 13.85
C ILE A 401 -1.91 -25.04 12.84
N SER A 402 -2.32 -24.98 11.57
CA SER A 402 -1.77 -25.82 10.51
C SER A 402 -0.41 -25.35 9.99
N GLY A 403 -0.10 -24.09 10.15
CA GLY A 403 1.20 -23.53 9.77
C GLY A 403 1.23 -22.02 9.78
N ILE A 404 2.35 -21.46 9.31
CA ILE A 404 2.61 -20.02 9.26
C ILE A 404 2.84 -19.60 7.82
N PHE A 405 2.24 -18.47 7.44
CA PHE A 405 2.63 -17.71 6.22
C PHE A 405 2.81 -16.24 6.59
N CYS A 406 4.02 -15.72 6.50
CA CYS A 406 4.31 -14.35 6.92
C CYS A 406 5.45 -13.68 6.14
N SER A 407 5.52 -12.36 6.24
CA SER A 407 6.69 -11.56 5.87
C SER A 407 7.09 -10.71 7.08
N PRO A 408 8.11 -11.12 7.84
CA PRO A 408 8.58 -10.36 8.98
C PRO A 408 9.19 -9.01 8.57
N PRO A 409 9.30 -8.07 9.49
CA PRO A 409 10.07 -6.85 9.27
C PRO A 409 11.50 -7.15 8.78
N TYR A 410 12.02 -6.35 7.84
CA TYR A 410 13.40 -6.50 7.37
C TYR A 410 14.34 -5.62 8.20
N VAL A 411 15.54 -6.10 8.46
CA VAL A 411 16.54 -5.41 9.30
C VAL A 411 16.81 -4.00 8.78
N GLY A 412 16.58 -2.99 9.60
CA GLY A 412 16.93 -1.59 9.34
C GLY A 412 16.12 -0.90 8.23
N LEU A 413 14.94 -1.44 7.84
CA LEU A 413 14.25 -0.93 6.66
C LEU A 413 13.10 0.03 6.97
N ILE A 414 12.28 -0.24 7.98
CA ILE A 414 11.02 0.49 8.22
C ILE A 414 10.84 0.72 9.73
N ASN A 415 10.33 1.92 10.09
CA ASN A 415 9.71 2.20 11.38
C ASN A 415 8.19 2.14 11.20
N TYR A 416 7.55 1.09 11.67
CA TYR A 416 6.14 0.82 11.35
C TYR A 416 5.17 1.76 12.06
N HIS A 417 5.40 2.08 13.33
CA HIS A 417 4.57 3.04 14.07
C HIS A 417 4.65 4.45 13.47
N GLU A 418 5.84 4.87 13.00
CA GLU A 418 6.04 6.18 12.38
C GLU A 418 5.24 6.37 11.10
N GLN A 419 5.00 5.30 10.34
CA GLN A 419 4.19 5.38 9.12
C GLN A 419 2.76 5.83 9.39
N HIS A 420 2.25 5.59 10.59
CA HIS A 420 0.89 5.89 11.02
C HIS A 420 0.84 6.86 12.21
N ALA A 421 1.91 7.64 12.46
CA ALA A 421 1.99 8.59 13.57
C ALA A 421 0.74 9.48 13.70
N TYR A 422 0.21 9.97 12.58
CA TYR A 422 -1.02 10.74 12.51
C TYR A 422 -2.27 9.99 13.05
N ALA A 423 -2.35 8.67 12.85
CA ALA A 423 -3.46 7.86 13.34
C ALA A 423 -3.32 7.59 14.85
N TYR A 424 -2.09 7.34 15.30
CA TYR A 424 -1.81 7.18 16.73
C TYR A 424 -2.18 8.43 17.51
N GLU A 425 -1.80 9.60 17.01
CA GLU A 425 -2.14 10.88 17.62
C GLU A 425 -3.65 11.14 17.61
N LEU A 426 -4.29 11.00 16.43
CA LEU A 426 -5.72 11.33 16.27
C LEU A 426 -6.65 10.43 17.10
N PHE A 427 -6.33 9.13 17.17
CA PHE A 427 -7.18 8.14 17.84
C PHE A 427 -6.72 7.81 19.28
N GLY A 428 -5.63 8.45 19.75
CA GLY A 428 -5.12 8.24 21.10
C GLY A 428 -4.51 6.86 21.35
N PHE A 429 -4.01 6.20 20.32
CA PHE A 429 -3.40 4.89 20.47
C PHE A 429 -2.00 4.99 21.09
N LYS A 430 -1.64 4.01 21.92
CA LYS A 430 -0.30 3.92 22.51
C LYS A 430 0.68 3.29 21.51
N ARG A 431 1.78 3.97 21.24
CA ARG A 431 2.91 3.44 20.44
C ARG A 431 3.74 2.48 21.30
N ARG A 432 4.35 1.50 20.62
CA ARG A 432 5.25 0.49 21.20
C ARG A 432 6.48 0.31 20.32
N ASP A 433 7.11 1.41 19.93
CA ASP A 433 8.25 1.43 19.00
C ASP A 433 9.44 0.58 19.52
N GLU A 434 9.59 0.48 20.84
CA GLU A 434 10.62 -0.32 21.50
C GLU A 434 10.53 -1.81 21.20
N LEU A 435 9.30 -2.31 20.91
CA LEU A 435 9.03 -3.71 20.61
C LEU A 435 9.08 -4.03 19.11
N GLU A 436 9.25 -3.04 18.24
CA GLU A 436 9.40 -3.30 16.80
C GLU A 436 10.66 -4.13 16.53
N ILE A 437 10.51 -5.26 15.86
CA ILE A 437 11.62 -6.10 15.38
C ILE A 437 12.21 -5.48 14.12
N GLY A 438 13.54 -5.37 14.05
CA GLY A 438 14.26 -4.91 12.85
C GLY A 438 13.94 -3.49 12.40
N SER A 439 13.48 -2.58 13.28
CA SER A 439 13.13 -1.21 12.90
C SER A 439 14.32 -0.43 12.36
N MET A 440 14.05 0.53 11.45
CA MET A 440 15.07 1.40 10.84
C MET A 440 15.86 2.20 11.91
N SER A 441 15.20 2.61 12.99
CA SER A 441 15.82 3.33 14.11
C SER A 441 16.88 2.52 14.85
N LYS A 442 16.80 1.19 14.82
CA LYS A 442 17.79 0.27 15.41
C LYS A 442 18.99 0.02 14.49
N GLY A 443 18.93 0.47 13.24
CA GLY A 443 20.00 0.33 12.26
C GLY A 443 20.17 -1.09 11.72
N ASN A 444 21.33 -1.33 11.07
CA ASN A 444 21.66 -2.61 10.42
C ASN A 444 23.09 -3.08 10.74
N ASN A 445 23.69 -2.60 11.82
CA ASN A 445 24.99 -3.05 12.27
C ASN A 445 24.94 -4.47 12.85
N ARG A 446 26.09 -5.04 13.18
CA ARG A 446 26.19 -6.41 13.70
C ARG A 446 25.34 -6.66 14.95
N ILE A 447 25.23 -5.68 15.84
CA ILE A 447 24.42 -5.79 17.06
C ILE A 447 22.93 -5.85 16.71
N ALA A 448 22.47 -4.98 15.79
CA ALA A 448 21.08 -4.97 15.31
C ALA A 448 20.70 -6.28 14.60
N VAL A 449 21.61 -6.82 13.78
CA VAL A 449 21.43 -8.12 13.12
C VAL A 449 21.35 -9.24 14.14
N GLN A 450 22.22 -9.27 15.15
CA GLN A 450 22.17 -10.29 16.20
C GLN A 450 20.86 -10.23 16.99
N LYS A 451 20.44 -9.02 17.39
CA LYS A 451 19.16 -8.83 18.05
C LYS A 451 17.98 -9.29 17.19
N TYR A 452 18.01 -9.02 15.89
CA TYR A 452 17.00 -9.51 14.97
C TYR A 452 16.92 -11.03 14.95
N ILE A 453 18.05 -11.73 14.93
CA ILE A 453 18.09 -13.20 15.02
C ILE A 453 17.44 -13.68 16.32
N ASP A 454 17.78 -13.06 17.44
CA ASP A 454 17.26 -13.44 18.76
C ASP A 454 15.74 -13.19 18.85
N ASP A 455 15.28 -12.03 18.41
CA ASP A 455 13.87 -11.63 18.39
C ASP A 455 13.03 -12.58 17.47
N MET A 456 13.51 -12.85 16.26
CA MET A 456 12.84 -13.77 15.32
C MET A 456 12.81 -15.21 15.82
N THR A 457 13.90 -15.67 16.44
CA THR A 457 13.95 -16.99 17.09
C THR A 457 12.89 -17.09 18.20
N GLY A 458 12.77 -16.05 19.04
CA GLY A 458 11.76 -15.98 20.08
C GLY A 458 10.34 -16.06 19.55
N VAL A 459 10.04 -15.37 18.45
CA VAL A 459 8.73 -15.45 17.79
C VAL A 459 8.43 -16.86 17.29
N LEU A 460 9.38 -17.49 16.59
CA LEU A 460 9.16 -18.84 16.05
C LEU A 460 9.01 -19.88 17.17
N LEU A 461 9.80 -19.79 18.24
CA LEU A 461 9.68 -20.68 19.39
C LEU A 461 8.33 -20.51 20.11
N ASN A 462 7.83 -19.29 20.27
CA ASN A 462 6.50 -19.08 20.85
C ASN A 462 5.39 -19.61 19.93
N CYS A 463 5.42 -19.29 18.64
CA CYS A 463 4.40 -19.73 17.70
C CYS A 463 4.35 -21.25 17.54
N LYS A 464 5.51 -21.91 17.53
CA LYS A 464 5.66 -23.37 17.37
C LYS A 464 4.83 -24.18 18.39
N GLN A 465 4.67 -23.71 19.62
CA GLN A 465 3.92 -24.39 20.69
C GLN A 465 2.45 -24.62 20.34
N TYR A 466 1.90 -23.82 19.41
CA TYR A 466 0.49 -23.82 19.02
C TYR A 466 0.23 -24.52 17.67
N LEU A 467 1.30 -24.97 16.99
CA LEU A 467 1.20 -25.64 15.70
C LEU A 467 0.85 -27.11 15.89
N LYS A 468 0.23 -27.74 14.88
CA LYS A 468 0.11 -29.20 14.76
C LYS A 468 1.49 -29.84 14.47
N ASP A 469 1.63 -31.13 14.60
CA ASP A 469 2.93 -31.82 14.43
C ASP A 469 3.47 -31.72 12.99
N ASP A 470 2.62 -31.91 11.96
CA ASP A 470 3.01 -31.74 10.56
C ASP A 470 2.62 -30.35 10.05
N TYR A 471 3.34 -29.33 10.49
CA TYR A 471 3.14 -27.95 10.08
C TYR A 471 4.02 -27.55 8.90
N ASN A 472 3.62 -26.51 8.19
CA ASN A 472 4.44 -25.80 7.22
C ASN A 472 4.62 -24.34 7.65
N ILE A 473 5.86 -23.85 7.62
CA ILE A 473 6.17 -22.43 7.86
C ILE A 473 6.76 -21.83 6.59
N PHE A 474 6.13 -20.78 6.09
CA PHE A 474 6.61 -19.98 4.96
C PHE A 474 6.96 -18.57 5.43
N ILE A 475 8.22 -18.17 5.23
CA ILE A 475 8.73 -16.84 5.57
C ILE A 475 9.22 -16.17 4.30
N VAL A 476 8.56 -15.06 3.91
CA VAL A 476 8.94 -14.23 2.77
C VAL A 476 9.92 -13.17 3.26
N ALA A 477 11.17 -13.21 2.80
CA ALA A 477 12.20 -12.32 3.30
C ALA A 477 13.23 -11.92 2.22
N ASN A 478 13.85 -10.75 2.41
CA ASN A 478 15.09 -10.39 1.74
C ASN A 478 16.26 -10.66 2.70
N ASP A 479 16.88 -11.83 2.57
CA ASP A 479 17.93 -12.29 3.49
C ASP A 479 19.33 -11.82 3.07
N LYS A 480 19.56 -10.51 3.10
CA LYS A 480 20.87 -9.92 2.79
C LYS A 480 21.99 -10.32 3.75
N HIS A 481 21.63 -10.69 4.97
CA HIS A 481 22.58 -11.02 6.03
C HIS A 481 22.72 -12.52 6.28
N ASN A 482 22.04 -13.35 5.47
CA ASN A 482 22.01 -14.82 5.61
C ASN A 482 21.67 -15.27 7.05
N VAL A 483 20.60 -14.69 7.62
CA VAL A 483 20.21 -14.93 9.03
C VAL A 483 19.21 -16.08 9.19
N TYR A 484 18.41 -16.39 8.15
CA TYR A 484 17.34 -17.38 8.27
C TYR A 484 17.81 -18.82 8.51
N PRO A 485 18.98 -19.28 7.98
CA PRO A 485 19.53 -20.58 8.39
C PRO A 485 19.83 -20.66 9.89
N ILE A 486 20.35 -19.57 10.48
CA ILE A 486 20.66 -19.49 11.92
C ILE A 486 19.35 -19.47 12.74
N ILE A 487 18.37 -18.68 12.29
CA ILE A 487 17.05 -18.59 12.94
C ILE A 487 16.35 -19.96 12.93
N ALA A 488 16.36 -20.66 11.79
CA ALA A 488 15.78 -21.99 11.68
C ALA A 488 16.44 -22.98 12.66
N GLU A 489 17.76 -23.05 12.67
CA GLU A 489 18.50 -23.92 13.57
C GLU A 489 18.20 -23.65 15.04
N ARG A 490 18.24 -22.36 15.46
CA ARG A 490 17.96 -21.95 16.85
C ARG A 490 16.51 -22.19 17.27
N SER A 491 15.58 -22.23 16.32
CA SER A 491 14.16 -22.54 16.56
C SER A 491 13.86 -24.03 16.55
N GLY A 492 14.88 -24.91 16.39
CA GLY A 492 14.70 -26.34 16.27
C GLY A 492 14.02 -26.73 14.95
N MET A 493 14.24 -25.95 13.90
CA MET A 493 13.67 -26.15 12.56
C MET A 493 14.76 -26.35 11.52
N ARG A 494 14.38 -26.85 10.35
CA ARG A 494 15.23 -26.92 9.17
C ARG A 494 14.54 -26.29 7.97
N ILE A 495 15.31 -25.62 7.12
CA ILE A 495 14.83 -25.14 5.82
C ILE A 495 14.78 -26.34 4.87
N VAL A 496 13.59 -26.66 4.38
CA VAL A 496 13.38 -27.79 3.44
C VAL A 496 13.34 -27.34 2.00
N GLU A 497 12.91 -26.11 1.73
CA GLU A 497 12.85 -25.52 0.39
C GLU A 497 13.08 -24.00 0.44
N GLN A 498 13.54 -23.46 -0.68
CA GLN A 498 13.71 -22.03 -0.88
C GLN A 498 13.21 -21.66 -2.28
N PHE A 499 12.32 -20.67 -2.33
CA PHE A 499 11.78 -20.13 -3.60
C PHE A 499 12.30 -18.70 -3.77
N LYS A 500 13.18 -18.46 -4.74
CA LYS A 500 13.70 -17.13 -5.02
C LYS A 500 12.85 -16.45 -6.09
N ARG A 501 12.22 -15.34 -5.74
CA ARG A 501 11.32 -14.59 -6.63
C ARG A 501 11.84 -13.20 -6.97
N PRO A 502 11.61 -12.68 -8.18
CA PRO A 502 11.82 -11.26 -8.47
C PRO A 502 10.66 -10.44 -7.89
N VAL A 503 10.95 -9.25 -7.37
CA VAL A 503 9.93 -8.33 -6.87
C VAL A 503 9.85 -7.12 -7.78
N LEU A 504 8.81 -7.07 -8.60
CA LEU A 504 8.57 -6.02 -9.58
C LEU A 504 7.73 -4.88 -8.98
N ASN A 505 7.80 -3.71 -9.60
CA ASN A 505 6.92 -2.56 -9.33
C ASN A 505 6.93 -2.07 -7.86
N ARG A 506 8.07 -2.16 -7.19
CA ARG A 506 8.25 -1.56 -5.84
C ARG A 506 8.19 -0.04 -5.90
N THR A 507 8.67 0.52 -6.99
CA THR A 507 8.60 1.96 -7.31
C THR A 507 8.22 2.13 -8.78
N GLU A 508 7.74 3.30 -9.16
CA GLU A 508 7.45 3.64 -10.57
C GLU A 508 8.69 3.48 -11.50
N LYS A 509 9.89 3.36 -10.91
CA LYS A 509 11.17 3.20 -11.59
C LYS A 509 12.02 2.16 -10.88
N ASP A 510 11.70 0.88 -11.07
CA ASP A 510 12.59 -0.20 -10.61
C ASP A 510 13.93 -0.13 -11.37
N LYS A 511 14.85 0.67 -10.84
CA LYS A 511 16.19 0.84 -11.45
C LYS A 511 17.11 -0.33 -11.15
N ASN A 512 16.87 -1.06 -10.08
CA ASN A 512 17.72 -2.16 -9.62
C ASN A 512 16.90 -3.43 -9.49
N ALA A 513 17.44 -4.53 -10.00
CA ALA A 513 16.89 -5.87 -9.79
C ALA A 513 16.85 -6.19 -8.29
N TYR A 514 15.73 -6.79 -7.86
CA TYR A 514 15.49 -7.12 -6.45
C TYR A 514 14.76 -8.45 -6.33
N SER A 515 15.21 -9.28 -5.42
CA SER A 515 14.58 -10.57 -5.13
C SER A 515 14.27 -10.72 -3.65
N GLU A 516 13.27 -11.56 -3.40
CA GLU A 516 12.97 -12.12 -2.09
C GLU A 516 13.12 -13.64 -2.14
N ILE A 517 13.35 -14.24 -0.99
CA ILE A 517 13.37 -15.69 -0.81
C ILE A 517 12.17 -16.04 0.05
N ILE A 518 11.42 -17.06 -0.33
CA ILE A 518 10.43 -17.70 0.51
C ILE A 518 11.07 -18.95 1.06
N PHE A 519 11.32 -18.96 2.38
CA PHE A 519 11.85 -20.10 3.10
C PHE A 519 10.71 -20.98 3.56
N ARG A 520 10.72 -22.24 3.15
CA ARG A 520 9.85 -23.28 3.74
C ARG A 520 10.62 -23.98 4.85
N MET A 521 10.06 -23.97 6.05
CA MET A 521 10.65 -24.58 7.24
C MET A 521 9.73 -25.65 7.81
N LYS A 522 10.34 -26.73 8.33
CA LYS A 522 9.68 -27.80 9.08
C LYS A 522 10.48 -28.13 10.35
N GLU A 523 9.89 -28.96 11.21
CA GLU A 523 10.57 -29.50 12.38
C GLU A 523 11.90 -30.14 11.97
N LYS A 524 12.92 -29.94 12.78
CA LYS A 524 14.16 -30.72 12.68
C LYS A 524 13.90 -32.05 13.34
N ASN A 525 13.74 -33.10 12.53
CA ASN A 525 13.65 -34.46 13.10
C ASN A 525 14.98 -34.76 13.76
N ASP A 526 14.96 -35.26 14.98
CA ASP A 526 16.14 -35.89 15.59
C ASP A 526 16.48 -37.14 14.74
N GLU A 527 17.60 -37.08 14.02
CA GLU A 527 18.18 -38.21 13.32
C GLU A 527 18.87 -39.13 14.33
#